data_c1d30c049282b0022395f71be488d970
#
_entry.id   c1d30c049282b0022395f71be488d970
#
_cell.length_a   1.000
_cell.length_b   1.000
_cell.length_c   1.000
_cell.angle_alpha   90.00
_cell.angle_beta   90.00
_cell.angle_gamma   90.00
#
_symmetry.space_group_name_H-M   'P 1'
#
loop_
_entity.id
_entity.type
_entity.pdbx_description
1 polymer ?
#
loop_
_entity_poly.entity_id
_entity_poly.type
_entity_poly.pdbx_seq_one_letter_code
_entity_poly.pdbx_strand_id
1 'polypeptide(L)'
;TKYLGLVSKQVALTNTTPNKRYVNGKKVEEHYAIIMTKVVPTKNQLAALPKLQQQVYDLVLRTTLAMFADPYEYEETTIITQVGGANFKATGKVPTKQGWQALFDDHTADQQAAATLPLVHQGDQVQANLQTPQKETTPPVPFTEGTLITAMKTAGKTLDDEEAQAILKDVQGIGTSATRANVLEVLKKRGYLVTEKNKLHVSEAGITLCKAVELEPLLTSPEMTAKWEQALQQISTEERTPDNFLNQIKKFVAKLIADVPTQLTGSAAIK
;
A
#
# COMPACT_ATOMS: atom_id res chain seq x y z
N THR A 1 -12.23 6.10 -26.54
CA THR A 1 -12.82 7.42 -26.88
C THR A 1 -14.27 7.60 -26.41
N LYS A 2 -15.13 6.58 -26.46
CA LYS A 2 -16.54 6.69 -26.00
C LYS A 2 -16.66 7.03 -24.51
N TYR A 3 -15.74 6.55 -23.69
CA TYR A 3 -15.70 6.82 -22.25
C TYR A 3 -15.32 8.25 -21.87
N LEU A 4 -14.63 9.01 -22.75
CA LEU A 4 -14.29 10.42 -22.50
C LEU A 4 -15.53 11.30 -22.29
N GLY A 5 -16.68 10.95 -22.89
CA GLY A 5 -17.94 11.66 -22.69
C GLY A 5 -18.55 11.54 -21.29
N LEU A 6 -18.03 10.61 -20.44
CA LEU A 6 -18.46 10.40 -19.06
C LEU A 6 -17.64 11.14 -18.02
N VAL A 7 -16.44 11.61 -18.37
CA VAL A 7 -15.59 12.43 -17.49
C VAL A 7 -15.80 13.91 -17.76
N SER A 8 -15.73 14.74 -16.72
CA SER A 8 -15.94 16.19 -16.81
C SER A 8 -14.79 16.92 -17.49
N LYS A 9 -13.58 16.35 -17.41
CA LYS A 9 -12.35 16.98 -17.96
C LYS A 9 -11.88 16.24 -19.21
N GLN A 10 -11.49 16.99 -20.21
CA GLN A 10 -10.90 16.43 -21.43
C GLN A 10 -9.41 16.23 -21.23
N VAL A 11 -8.93 15.02 -21.46
CA VAL A 11 -7.53 14.64 -21.47
C VAL A 11 -7.19 14.03 -22.82
N ALA A 12 -6.07 14.42 -23.39
CA ALA A 12 -5.58 13.81 -24.60
C ALA A 12 -5.15 12.36 -24.31
N LEU A 13 -5.75 11.40 -25.02
CA LEU A 13 -5.34 10.00 -24.98
C LEU A 13 -4.40 9.73 -26.15
N THR A 14 -3.12 9.93 -25.92
CA THR A 14 -2.08 9.85 -26.96
C THR A 14 -1.53 8.43 -27.11
N ASN A 15 -1.57 7.64 -26.02
CA ASN A 15 -1.07 6.28 -26.04
C ASN A 15 -2.16 5.32 -26.51
N THR A 16 -2.06 4.82 -27.73
CA THR A 16 -3.00 3.83 -28.27
C THR A 16 -2.64 2.40 -27.90
N THR A 17 -1.39 2.18 -27.47
CA THR A 17 -0.87 0.87 -27.03
C THR A 17 -0.63 0.91 -25.53
N PRO A 18 -1.16 -0.04 -24.75
CA PRO A 18 -0.93 -0.08 -23.32
C PRO A 18 0.56 -0.19 -22.98
N ASN A 19 1.02 0.68 -22.08
CA ASN A 19 2.40 0.64 -21.59
C ASN A 19 2.63 -0.64 -20.76
N LYS A 20 3.80 -1.26 -20.88
CA LYS A 20 4.23 -2.44 -20.07
C LYS A 20 4.14 -2.21 -18.56
N ARG A 21 4.16 -0.96 -18.10
CA ARG A 21 3.92 -0.59 -16.70
C ARG A 21 2.53 -1.01 -16.23
N TYR A 22 1.52 -0.92 -17.10
CA TYR A 22 0.11 -1.16 -16.77
C TYR A 22 -0.38 -2.53 -17.27
N VAL A 23 0.24 -3.07 -18.33
CA VAL A 23 -0.15 -4.35 -18.92
C VAL A 23 1.07 -5.25 -18.98
N ASN A 24 1.15 -6.18 -18.04
CA ASN A 24 2.21 -7.16 -17.97
C ASN A 24 1.64 -8.54 -17.59
N GLY A 25 1.40 -9.40 -18.58
CA GLY A 25 0.83 -10.73 -18.37
C GLY A 25 1.67 -11.64 -17.46
N LYS A 26 3.00 -11.41 -17.38
CA LYS A 26 3.89 -12.19 -16.48
C LYS A 26 3.68 -11.85 -14.99
N LYS A 27 3.03 -10.73 -14.68
CA LYS A 27 2.73 -10.29 -13.32
C LYS A 27 1.26 -10.51 -12.93
N VAL A 28 0.50 -11.15 -13.79
CA VAL A 28 -0.89 -11.56 -13.47
C VAL A 28 -0.80 -12.86 -12.69
N GLU A 29 -1.25 -12.83 -11.45
CA GLU A 29 -1.29 -13.98 -10.55
C GLU A 29 -2.66 -14.67 -10.64
N GLU A 30 -3.58 -14.30 -9.74
CA GLU A 30 -4.91 -14.93 -9.64
C GLU A 30 -5.98 -14.16 -10.42
N HIS A 31 -5.88 -12.84 -10.48
CA HIS A 31 -6.91 -11.95 -11.01
C HIS A 31 -6.34 -10.91 -11.97
N TYR A 32 -7.13 -10.62 -13.01
CA TYR A 32 -6.86 -9.50 -13.91
C TYR A 32 -7.25 -8.17 -13.24
N ALA A 33 -6.66 -7.07 -13.72
CA ALA A 33 -7.05 -5.74 -13.29
C ALA A 33 -8.54 -5.45 -13.59
N ILE A 34 -9.19 -4.71 -12.70
CA ILE A 34 -10.53 -4.19 -12.92
C ILE A 34 -10.42 -3.02 -13.90
N ILE A 35 -11.04 -3.15 -15.06
CA ILE A 35 -11.04 -2.13 -16.11
C ILE A 35 -12.47 -1.94 -16.67
N MET A 36 -12.66 -0.89 -17.47
CA MET A 36 -13.90 -0.65 -18.17
C MET A 36 -14.21 -1.76 -19.17
N THR A 37 -15.48 -2.13 -19.30
CA THR A 37 -15.98 -3.09 -20.29
C THR A 37 -16.15 -2.43 -21.66
N LYS A 38 -16.54 -3.22 -22.67
CA LYS A 38 -16.91 -2.67 -24.00
C LYS A 38 -18.23 -1.91 -24.01
N VAL A 39 -19.10 -2.16 -23.03
CA VAL A 39 -20.42 -1.52 -22.89
C VAL A 39 -20.27 -0.24 -22.11
N VAL A 40 -20.56 0.89 -22.74
CA VAL A 40 -20.49 2.22 -22.11
C VAL A 40 -21.88 2.57 -21.58
N PRO A 41 -22.06 2.76 -20.26
CA PRO A 41 -23.36 3.15 -19.71
C PRO A 41 -23.70 4.60 -20.08
N THR A 42 -24.99 4.90 -20.07
CA THR A 42 -25.46 6.27 -20.19
C THR A 42 -25.27 7.04 -18.88
N LYS A 43 -25.25 8.38 -18.94
CA LYS A 43 -25.19 9.22 -17.73
C LYS A 43 -26.37 8.94 -16.77
N ASN A 44 -27.57 8.68 -17.32
CA ASN A 44 -28.74 8.36 -16.51
C ASN A 44 -28.60 7.02 -15.78
N GLN A 45 -28.03 6.00 -16.42
CA GLN A 45 -27.75 4.72 -15.77
C GLN A 45 -26.75 4.87 -14.62
N LEU A 46 -25.70 5.67 -14.82
CA LEU A 46 -24.73 5.95 -13.75
C LEU A 46 -25.35 6.75 -12.60
N ALA A 47 -26.17 7.77 -12.91
CA ALA A 47 -26.84 8.58 -11.91
C ALA A 47 -27.86 7.79 -11.07
N ALA A 48 -28.41 6.70 -11.61
CA ALA A 48 -29.33 5.81 -10.89
C ALA A 48 -28.63 4.87 -9.90
N LEU A 49 -27.28 4.75 -9.93
CA LEU A 49 -26.54 3.92 -9.00
C LEU A 49 -26.45 4.57 -7.60
N PRO A 50 -26.34 3.77 -6.52
CA PRO A 50 -25.98 4.27 -5.20
C PRO A 50 -24.68 5.08 -5.23
N LYS A 51 -24.59 6.11 -4.39
CA LYS A 51 -23.45 7.07 -4.38
C LYS A 51 -22.08 6.40 -4.35
N LEU A 52 -21.91 5.38 -3.50
CA LEU A 52 -20.65 4.64 -3.39
C LEU A 52 -20.30 3.92 -4.71
N GLN A 53 -21.28 3.32 -5.38
CA GLN A 53 -21.05 2.66 -6.66
C GLN A 53 -20.67 3.66 -7.76
N GLN A 54 -21.28 4.86 -7.76
CA GLN A 54 -20.88 5.94 -8.66
C GLN A 54 -19.41 6.32 -8.45
N GLN A 55 -18.97 6.47 -7.19
CA GLN A 55 -17.59 6.83 -6.85
C GLN A 55 -16.59 5.75 -7.28
N VAL A 56 -16.91 4.48 -7.03
CA VAL A 56 -16.07 3.35 -7.47
C VAL A 56 -15.98 3.30 -9.00
N TYR A 57 -17.13 3.47 -9.69
CA TYR A 57 -17.17 3.49 -11.16
C TYR A 57 -16.30 4.62 -11.72
N ASP A 58 -16.44 5.83 -11.17
CA ASP A 58 -15.68 7.02 -11.59
C ASP A 58 -14.17 6.81 -11.37
N LEU A 59 -13.79 6.26 -10.23
CA LEU A 59 -12.38 5.94 -9.93
C LEU A 59 -11.79 4.95 -10.93
N VAL A 60 -12.49 3.85 -11.21
CA VAL A 60 -12.03 2.83 -12.18
C VAL A 60 -11.98 3.42 -13.58
N LEU A 61 -12.97 4.23 -13.96
CA LEU A 61 -13.01 4.92 -15.25
C LEU A 61 -11.81 5.85 -15.44
N ARG A 62 -11.58 6.77 -14.48
CA ARG A 62 -10.44 7.72 -14.54
C ARG A 62 -9.12 6.99 -14.55
N THR A 63 -8.95 5.96 -13.72
CA THR A 63 -7.73 5.15 -13.68
C THR A 63 -7.48 4.42 -15.00
N THR A 64 -8.55 3.88 -15.62
CA THR A 64 -8.44 3.23 -16.94
C THR A 64 -8.04 4.24 -18.04
N LEU A 65 -8.64 5.43 -18.05
CA LEU A 65 -8.30 6.49 -19.01
C LEU A 65 -6.86 7.01 -18.80
N ALA A 66 -6.41 7.13 -17.55
CA ALA A 66 -5.08 7.60 -17.20
C ALA A 66 -3.96 6.71 -17.80
N MET A 67 -4.21 5.41 -18.01
CA MET A 67 -3.24 4.51 -18.66
C MET A 67 -2.92 4.91 -20.12
N PHE A 68 -3.83 5.63 -20.76
CA PHE A 68 -3.72 6.07 -22.17
C PHE A 68 -3.39 7.57 -22.30
N ALA A 69 -3.38 8.30 -21.19
CA ALA A 69 -3.05 9.72 -21.16
C ALA A 69 -1.53 9.93 -21.18
N ASP A 70 -1.12 11.14 -21.48
CA ASP A 70 0.27 11.56 -21.36
C ASP A 70 0.77 11.50 -19.92
N PRO A 71 2.09 11.33 -19.69
CA PRO A 71 2.66 11.43 -18.37
C PRO A 71 2.46 12.84 -17.77
N TYR A 72 2.38 12.89 -16.45
CA TYR A 72 2.54 14.13 -15.71
C TYR A 72 4.03 14.49 -15.69
N GLU A 73 4.36 15.71 -16.12
CA GLU A 73 5.72 16.22 -16.17
C GLU A 73 5.86 17.43 -15.26
N TYR A 74 6.98 17.55 -14.55
CA TYR A 74 7.27 18.68 -13.68
C TYR A 74 8.79 18.93 -13.63
N GLU A 75 9.15 20.17 -13.36
CA GLU A 75 10.50 20.56 -12.99
C GLU A 75 10.62 20.53 -11.47
N GLU A 76 11.64 19.85 -10.96
CA GLU A 76 11.98 19.80 -9.54
C GLU A 76 13.24 20.61 -9.30
N THR A 77 13.12 21.70 -8.52
CA THR A 77 14.24 22.53 -8.10
C THR A 77 14.62 22.21 -6.67
N THR A 78 15.89 21.95 -6.43
CA THR A 78 16.45 21.81 -5.08
C THR A 78 17.44 22.95 -4.84
N ILE A 79 17.21 23.74 -3.77
CA ILE A 79 18.12 24.78 -3.31
C ILE A 79 18.76 24.31 -2.01
N ILE A 80 20.08 24.39 -1.94
CA ILE A 80 20.84 24.14 -0.71
C ILE A 80 21.47 25.49 -0.31
N THR A 81 21.03 26.00 0.83
CA THR A 81 21.56 27.25 1.42
C THR A 81 22.48 26.90 2.57
N GLN A 82 23.71 27.41 2.55
CA GLN A 82 24.67 27.22 3.63
C GLN A 82 24.69 28.46 4.54
N VAL A 83 24.46 28.26 5.83
CA VAL A 83 24.46 29.31 6.83
C VAL A 83 25.23 28.83 8.06
N GLY A 84 26.32 29.50 8.43
CA GLY A 84 27.09 29.15 9.65
C GLY A 84 27.58 27.69 9.69
N GLY A 85 27.88 27.08 8.55
CA GLY A 85 28.30 25.66 8.45
C GLY A 85 27.16 24.65 8.40
N ALA A 86 25.89 25.06 8.57
CA ALA A 86 24.72 24.21 8.42
C ALA A 86 24.12 24.34 7.01
N ASN A 87 23.63 23.22 6.48
CA ASN A 87 22.96 23.16 5.18
C ASN A 87 21.44 23.11 5.35
N PHE A 88 20.73 24.02 4.69
CA PHE A 88 19.28 24.06 4.64
C PHE A 88 18.82 23.69 3.24
N LYS A 89 17.96 22.66 3.12
CA LYS A 89 17.45 22.18 1.85
C LYS A 89 16.00 22.62 1.65
N ALA A 90 15.72 23.27 0.52
CA ALA A 90 14.37 23.53 0.04
C ALA A 90 14.16 22.82 -1.31
N THR A 91 12.99 22.21 -1.49
CA THR A 91 12.62 21.55 -2.75
C THR A 91 11.25 22.08 -3.20
N GLY A 92 11.16 22.50 -4.46
CA GLY A 92 9.92 22.95 -5.09
C GLY A 92 9.68 22.19 -6.38
N LYS A 93 8.41 22.01 -6.77
CA LYS A 93 7.99 21.37 -8.01
C LYS A 93 7.06 22.28 -8.79
N VAL A 94 7.35 22.49 -10.07
CA VAL A 94 6.52 23.27 -10.99
C VAL A 94 6.01 22.33 -12.09
N PRO A 95 4.70 22.08 -12.18
CA PRO A 95 4.14 21.26 -13.25
C PRO A 95 4.37 21.92 -14.61
N THR A 96 4.95 21.17 -15.55
CA THR A 96 5.12 21.59 -16.95
C THR A 96 4.07 20.97 -17.86
N LYS A 97 3.54 19.79 -17.49
CA LYS A 97 2.47 19.11 -18.20
C LYS A 97 1.55 18.35 -17.25
N GLN A 98 0.26 18.68 -17.25
CA GLN A 98 -0.71 18.04 -16.36
C GLN A 98 -0.93 16.55 -16.66
N GLY A 99 -0.87 16.13 -17.94
CA GLY A 99 -1.01 14.75 -18.34
C GLY A 99 -2.22 14.04 -17.69
N TRP A 100 -1.99 12.83 -17.21
CA TRP A 100 -3.04 12.01 -16.57
C TRP A 100 -3.61 12.62 -15.28
N GLN A 101 -2.87 13.49 -14.59
CA GLN A 101 -3.36 14.11 -13.35
C GLN A 101 -4.61 14.97 -13.57
N ALA A 102 -4.77 15.57 -14.75
CA ALA A 102 -5.94 16.35 -15.06
C ALA A 102 -7.27 15.58 -14.91
N LEU A 103 -7.24 14.24 -14.96
CA LEU A 103 -8.42 13.40 -14.68
C LEU A 103 -8.82 13.39 -13.20
N PHE A 104 -7.93 13.75 -12.27
CA PHE A 104 -8.12 13.62 -10.82
C PHE A 104 -8.16 14.97 -10.08
N ASP A 105 -7.99 16.09 -10.76
CA ASP A 105 -7.88 17.43 -10.14
C ASP A 105 -9.10 17.86 -9.29
N ASP A 106 -10.25 17.19 -9.43
CA ASP A 106 -11.42 17.47 -8.59
C ASP A 106 -11.23 17.04 -7.13
N HIS A 107 -10.19 16.23 -6.84
CA HIS A 107 -9.88 15.67 -5.53
C HIS A 107 -8.58 16.23 -4.92
N THR A 108 -7.92 17.16 -5.61
CA THR A 108 -6.59 17.68 -5.21
C THR A 108 -6.66 19.04 -4.51
N ALA A 109 -7.79 19.39 -3.90
CA ALA A 109 -7.91 20.62 -3.10
C ALA A 109 -6.88 20.71 -1.95
N ASP A 110 -6.25 19.58 -1.58
CA ASP A 110 -5.17 19.49 -0.60
C ASP A 110 -3.76 19.44 -1.21
N GLN A 111 -3.60 19.64 -2.51
CA GLN A 111 -2.25 19.94 -3.00
C GLN A 111 -1.86 21.30 -2.44
N GLN A 112 -1.16 21.28 -1.31
CA GLN A 112 -0.37 22.40 -0.84
C GLN A 112 0.30 22.99 -2.07
N ALA A 113 0.00 24.27 -2.36
CA ALA A 113 0.58 25.00 -3.47
C ALA A 113 2.08 24.68 -3.43
N ALA A 114 2.55 23.94 -4.43
CA ALA A 114 3.95 23.54 -4.49
C ALA A 114 4.74 24.84 -4.33
N ALA A 115 5.57 24.92 -3.28
CA ALA A 115 6.28 26.14 -2.98
C ALA A 115 7.10 26.50 -4.22
N THR A 116 6.68 27.58 -4.90
CA THR A 116 7.44 28.09 -6.03
C THR A 116 8.71 28.68 -5.45
N LEU A 117 9.83 28.01 -5.67
CA LEU A 117 11.11 28.50 -5.23
C LEU A 117 11.55 29.67 -6.12
N PRO A 118 12.27 30.67 -5.56
CA PRO A 118 12.84 31.73 -6.35
C PRO A 118 13.91 31.20 -7.31
N LEU A 119 14.07 31.88 -8.43
CA LEU A 119 15.19 31.62 -9.34
C LEU A 119 16.49 32.11 -8.67
N VAL A 120 17.41 31.19 -8.39
CA VAL A 120 18.72 31.48 -7.80
C VAL A 120 19.79 30.69 -8.53
N HIS A 121 21.04 31.19 -8.46
CA HIS A 121 22.20 30.55 -9.06
C HIS A 121 23.19 30.12 -7.98
N GLN A 122 24.06 29.19 -8.32
CA GLN A 122 25.12 28.77 -7.42
C GLN A 122 26.06 29.93 -7.11
N GLY A 123 26.26 30.21 -5.84
CA GLY A 123 27.11 31.31 -5.35
C GLY A 123 26.34 32.60 -5.01
N ASP A 124 25.02 32.64 -5.24
CA ASP A 124 24.21 33.78 -4.82
C ASP A 124 24.26 33.95 -3.30
N GLN A 125 24.44 35.21 -2.88
CA GLN A 125 24.39 35.57 -1.46
C GLN A 125 22.94 35.76 -1.03
N VAL A 126 22.55 35.13 0.07
CA VAL A 126 21.19 35.25 0.60
C VAL A 126 21.18 35.76 2.02
N GLN A 127 20.17 36.58 2.34
CA GLN A 127 19.94 36.98 3.73
C GLN A 127 19.01 35.95 4.37
N ALA A 128 19.50 35.23 5.40
CA ALA A 128 18.74 34.22 6.09
C ALA A 128 18.11 34.75 7.38
N ASN A 129 16.82 34.47 7.55
CA ASN A 129 16.14 34.63 8.84
C ASN A 129 15.83 33.23 9.39
N LEU A 130 16.62 32.79 10.35
CA LEU A 130 16.51 31.44 10.92
C LEU A 130 15.51 31.44 12.07
N GLN A 131 14.57 30.51 12.02
CA GLN A 131 13.65 30.23 13.11
C GLN A 131 13.88 28.82 13.64
N THR A 132 13.85 28.67 14.94
CA THR A 132 13.98 27.37 15.62
C THR A 132 12.68 27.04 16.36
N PRO A 133 11.61 26.61 15.64
CA PRO A 133 10.38 26.26 16.30
C PRO A 133 10.57 25.00 17.14
N GLN A 134 10.14 25.03 18.39
CA GLN A 134 10.06 23.86 19.23
C GLN A 134 8.92 22.97 18.71
N LYS A 135 9.21 21.70 18.45
CA LYS A 135 8.22 20.72 17.99
C LYS A 135 8.32 19.47 18.86
N GLU A 136 7.19 18.83 19.06
CA GLU A 136 7.12 17.53 19.72
C GLU A 136 6.92 16.45 18.65
N THR A 137 7.52 15.27 18.89
CA THR A 137 7.27 14.09 18.06
C THR A 137 5.85 13.60 18.32
N THR A 138 5.15 13.23 17.25
CA THR A 138 3.82 12.63 17.37
C THR A 138 3.92 11.12 17.09
N PRO A 139 3.10 10.30 17.79
CA PRO A 139 3.06 8.87 17.51
C PRO A 139 2.60 8.61 16.06
N PRO A 140 2.93 7.45 15.49
CA PRO A 140 2.44 7.06 14.17
C PRO A 140 0.91 7.11 14.11
N VAL A 141 0.37 7.54 12.97
CA VAL A 141 -1.08 7.57 12.77
C VAL A 141 -1.62 6.13 12.75
N PRO A 142 -2.70 5.82 13.48
CA PRO A 142 -3.33 4.52 13.43
C PRO A 142 -3.73 4.13 12.00
N PHE A 143 -3.65 2.84 11.68
CA PHE A 143 -4.02 2.34 10.37
C PHE A 143 -5.50 2.56 10.06
N THR A 144 -5.82 2.83 8.81
CA THR A 144 -7.12 2.55 8.21
C THR A 144 -7.07 1.15 7.58
N GLU A 145 -8.22 0.61 7.16
CA GLU A 145 -8.22 -0.68 6.45
C GLU A 145 -7.33 -0.65 5.19
N GLY A 146 -7.42 0.41 4.40
CA GLY A 146 -6.62 0.57 3.19
C GLY A 146 -5.11 0.70 3.48
N THR A 147 -4.72 1.45 4.52
CA THR A 147 -3.29 1.58 4.87
C THR A 147 -2.75 0.31 5.50
N LEU A 148 -3.57 -0.47 6.23
CA LEU A 148 -3.15 -1.78 6.75
C LEU A 148 -2.96 -2.81 5.63
N ILE A 149 -3.86 -2.86 4.63
CA ILE A 149 -3.68 -3.70 3.44
C ILE A 149 -2.38 -3.33 2.71
N THR A 150 -2.07 -2.03 2.63
CA THR A 150 -0.80 -1.56 2.04
C THR A 150 0.40 -1.99 2.87
N ALA A 151 0.33 -1.91 4.20
CA ALA A 151 1.39 -2.38 5.10
C ALA A 151 1.59 -3.89 4.97
N MET A 152 0.53 -4.69 4.90
CA MET A 152 0.63 -6.13 4.62
C MET A 152 1.36 -6.41 3.29
N LYS A 153 1.00 -5.67 2.23
CA LYS A 153 1.66 -5.80 0.92
C LYS A 153 3.15 -5.44 0.96
N THR A 154 3.55 -4.54 1.83
CA THR A 154 4.93 -4.03 1.93
C THR A 154 5.65 -4.50 3.20
N ALA A 155 5.14 -5.53 3.86
CA ALA A 155 5.66 -6.04 5.14
C ALA A 155 7.15 -6.38 5.11
N GLY A 156 7.68 -6.84 3.97
CA GLY A 156 9.11 -7.11 3.83
C GLY A 156 10.02 -5.90 4.08
N LYS A 157 9.52 -4.67 3.94
CA LYS A 157 10.32 -3.46 4.17
C LYS A 157 10.67 -3.21 5.65
N THR A 158 10.00 -3.87 6.56
CA THR A 158 10.18 -3.73 8.01
C THR A 158 11.08 -4.79 8.61
N LEU A 159 11.59 -5.72 7.80
CA LEU A 159 12.48 -6.78 8.25
C LEU A 159 13.93 -6.32 8.22
N ASP A 160 14.74 -6.82 9.16
CA ASP A 160 16.18 -6.58 9.20
C ASP A 160 16.95 -7.60 8.33
N ASP A 161 16.33 -8.76 8.04
CA ASP A 161 16.90 -9.81 7.21
C ASP A 161 16.67 -9.52 5.72
N GLU A 162 17.75 -9.27 4.97
CA GLU A 162 17.73 -8.94 3.55
C GLU A 162 17.16 -10.08 2.68
N GLU A 163 17.40 -11.35 3.03
CA GLU A 163 16.88 -12.51 2.31
C GLU A 163 15.36 -12.59 2.47
N ALA A 164 14.86 -12.48 3.70
CA ALA A 164 13.43 -12.45 3.99
C ALA A 164 12.74 -11.22 3.36
N GLN A 165 13.41 -10.05 3.33
CA GLN A 165 12.94 -8.87 2.60
C GLN A 165 12.75 -9.17 1.11
N ALA A 166 13.75 -9.82 0.47
CA ALA A 166 13.70 -10.13 -0.95
C ALA A 166 12.55 -11.12 -1.25
N ILE A 167 12.39 -12.16 -0.43
CA ILE A 167 11.32 -13.15 -0.57
C ILE A 167 9.95 -12.49 -0.42
N LEU A 168 9.69 -11.72 0.65
CA LEU A 168 8.42 -11.05 0.86
C LEU A 168 8.12 -9.98 -0.21
N LYS A 169 9.14 -9.38 -0.80
CA LYS A 169 8.96 -8.48 -1.94
C LYS A 169 8.52 -9.23 -3.19
N ASP A 170 9.07 -10.41 -3.44
CA ASP A 170 8.74 -11.25 -4.59
C ASP A 170 7.31 -11.80 -4.48
N VAL A 171 6.93 -12.32 -3.31
CA VAL A 171 5.57 -12.81 -3.03
C VAL A 171 4.58 -11.69 -2.66
N GLN A 172 4.97 -10.42 -2.80
CA GLN A 172 4.16 -9.23 -2.53
C GLN A 172 3.64 -9.12 -1.08
N GLY A 173 4.43 -9.51 -0.09
CA GLY A 173 4.15 -9.33 1.33
C GLY A 173 3.34 -10.46 1.97
N ILE A 174 2.56 -10.14 3.00
CA ILE A 174 1.74 -11.09 3.77
C ILE A 174 0.36 -11.21 3.14
N GLY A 175 -0.05 -12.42 2.80
CA GLY A 175 -1.31 -12.73 2.11
C GLY A 175 -1.30 -12.28 0.64
N THR A 176 -2.34 -12.62 -0.09
CA THR A 176 -2.53 -12.23 -1.49
C THR A 176 -3.49 -11.03 -1.62
N SER A 177 -3.59 -10.45 -2.80
CA SER A 177 -4.58 -9.41 -3.08
C SER A 177 -6.02 -9.86 -2.82
N ALA A 178 -6.31 -11.16 -3.02
CA ALA A 178 -7.62 -11.75 -2.78
C ALA A 178 -7.91 -12.01 -1.28
N THR A 179 -6.89 -12.27 -0.47
CA THR A 179 -7.08 -12.74 0.91
C THR A 179 -6.96 -11.65 1.97
N ARG A 180 -6.18 -10.57 1.74
CA ARG A 180 -5.93 -9.52 2.75
C ARG A 180 -7.21 -8.89 3.30
N ALA A 181 -8.12 -8.51 2.42
CA ALA A 181 -9.39 -7.89 2.84
C ALA A 181 -10.22 -8.86 3.68
N ASN A 182 -10.31 -10.14 3.26
CA ASN A 182 -11.03 -11.16 4.00
C ASN A 182 -10.42 -11.44 5.38
N VAL A 183 -9.09 -11.43 5.52
CA VAL A 183 -8.42 -11.57 6.82
C VAL A 183 -8.86 -10.45 7.77
N LEU A 184 -8.88 -9.19 7.31
CA LEU A 184 -9.33 -8.05 8.11
C LEU A 184 -10.81 -8.20 8.53
N GLU A 185 -11.68 -8.61 7.61
CA GLU A 185 -13.09 -8.84 7.91
C GLU A 185 -13.27 -9.95 8.96
N VAL A 186 -12.51 -11.04 8.88
CA VAL A 186 -12.53 -12.12 9.88
C VAL A 186 -12.09 -11.62 11.25
N LEU A 187 -11.00 -10.82 11.32
CA LEU A 187 -10.51 -10.24 12.57
C LEU A 187 -11.54 -9.29 13.21
N LYS A 188 -12.20 -8.45 12.40
CA LYS A 188 -13.30 -7.58 12.83
C LYS A 188 -14.50 -8.39 13.33
N LYS A 189 -14.94 -9.38 12.55
CA LYS A 189 -16.07 -10.25 12.90
C LYS A 189 -15.83 -11.02 14.19
N ARG A 190 -14.58 -11.40 14.47
CA ARG A 190 -14.20 -12.05 15.74
C ARG A 190 -14.01 -11.07 16.91
N GLY A 191 -14.12 -9.77 16.65
CA GLY A 191 -13.97 -8.73 17.67
C GLY A 191 -12.53 -8.45 18.08
N TYR A 192 -11.51 -8.90 17.32
CA TYR A 192 -10.11 -8.61 17.60
C TYR A 192 -9.70 -7.22 17.12
N LEU A 193 -10.34 -6.73 16.04
CA LEU A 193 -10.19 -5.39 15.51
C LEU A 193 -11.53 -4.64 15.58
N VAL A 194 -11.47 -3.36 15.93
CA VAL A 194 -12.60 -2.43 15.90
C VAL A 194 -12.26 -1.23 15.03
N THR A 195 -13.27 -0.67 14.36
CA THR A 195 -13.11 0.52 13.52
C THR A 195 -13.80 1.70 14.19
N GLU A 196 -13.04 2.73 14.53
CA GLU A 196 -13.54 3.99 15.06
C GLU A 196 -13.05 5.16 14.21
N LYS A 197 -13.97 6.02 13.74
CA LYS A 197 -13.66 7.18 12.90
C LYS A 197 -12.72 6.85 11.74
N ASN A 198 -12.99 5.73 11.06
CA ASN A 198 -12.18 5.21 9.94
C ASN A 198 -10.75 4.77 10.32
N LYS A 199 -10.47 4.54 11.60
CA LYS A 199 -9.19 4.04 12.11
C LYS A 199 -9.38 2.68 12.76
N LEU A 200 -8.40 1.80 12.56
CA LEU A 200 -8.39 0.47 13.17
C LEU A 200 -7.74 0.52 14.55
N HIS A 201 -8.38 -0.13 15.50
CA HIS A 201 -7.87 -0.32 16.85
C HIS A 201 -7.94 -1.79 17.22
N VAL A 202 -6.95 -2.24 17.98
CA VAL A 202 -6.93 -3.60 18.55
C VAL A 202 -7.78 -3.59 19.81
N SER A 203 -8.75 -4.51 19.91
CA SER A 203 -9.58 -4.67 21.10
C SER A 203 -8.82 -5.37 22.24
N GLU A 204 -9.39 -5.41 23.44
CA GLU A 204 -8.83 -6.19 24.56
C GLU A 204 -8.68 -7.68 24.21
N ALA A 205 -9.67 -8.26 23.52
CA ALA A 205 -9.58 -9.63 23.03
C ALA A 205 -8.45 -9.81 22.00
N GLY A 206 -8.24 -8.80 21.13
CA GLY A 206 -7.13 -8.77 20.19
C GLY A 206 -5.77 -8.69 20.89
N ILE A 207 -5.64 -7.83 21.91
CA ILE A 207 -4.43 -7.71 22.73
C ILE A 207 -4.13 -9.04 23.43
N THR A 208 -5.14 -9.69 24.00
CA THR A 208 -4.99 -10.99 24.63
C THR A 208 -4.50 -12.04 23.63
N LEU A 209 -5.07 -12.06 22.42
CA LEU A 209 -4.62 -12.96 21.36
C LEU A 209 -3.16 -12.68 20.97
N CYS A 210 -2.77 -11.41 20.80
CA CYS A 210 -1.38 -11.04 20.50
C CYS A 210 -0.41 -11.56 21.59
N LYS A 211 -0.71 -11.32 22.85
CA LYS A 211 0.09 -11.82 23.98
C LYS A 211 0.18 -13.35 23.99
N ALA A 212 -0.89 -14.06 23.63
CA ALA A 212 -0.89 -15.51 23.55
C ALA A 212 0.02 -16.03 22.42
N VAL A 213 -0.02 -15.42 21.23
CA VAL A 213 0.79 -15.85 20.09
C VAL A 213 2.24 -15.39 20.18
N GLU A 214 2.56 -14.35 20.94
CA GLU A 214 3.94 -13.93 21.22
C GLU A 214 4.74 -14.98 21.99
N LEU A 215 4.07 -15.90 22.69
CA LEU A 215 4.72 -17.02 23.37
C LEU A 215 5.34 -18.03 22.38
N GLU A 216 4.87 -18.05 21.14
CA GLU A 216 5.46 -18.83 20.05
C GLU A 216 5.83 -17.89 18.89
N PRO A 217 7.05 -17.34 18.90
CA PRO A 217 7.48 -16.32 17.94
C PRO A 217 7.36 -16.73 16.47
N LEU A 218 7.41 -18.03 16.18
CA LEU A 218 7.25 -18.53 14.81
C LEU A 218 5.85 -18.26 14.23
N LEU A 219 4.81 -18.14 15.08
CA LEU A 219 3.45 -17.81 14.62
C LEU A 219 3.30 -16.36 14.16
N THR A 220 4.15 -15.48 14.66
CA THR A 220 4.11 -14.04 14.35
C THR A 220 5.25 -13.59 13.44
N SER A 221 6.14 -14.52 13.04
CA SER A 221 7.33 -14.20 12.23
C SER A 221 6.95 -13.99 10.75
N PRO A 222 7.17 -12.80 10.20
CA PRO A 222 7.09 -12.57 8.77
C PRO A 222 8.11 -13.41 7.98
N GLU A 223 9.28 -13.71 8.55
CA GLU A 223 10.32 -14.55 7.96
C GLU A 223 9.82 -15.99 7.78
N MET A 224 9.05 -16.51 8.76
CA MET A 224 8.43 -17.82 8.62
C MET A 224 7.42 -17.83 7.48
N THR A 225 6.60 -16.77 7.36
CA THR A 225 5.68 -16.61 6.24
C THR A 225 6.44 -16.57 4.91
N ALA A 226 7.53 -15.82 4.82
CA ALA A 226 8.38 -15.78 3.63
C ALA A 226 8.90 -17.17 3.24
N LYS A 227 9.41 -17.94 4.20
CA LYS A 227 9.90 -19.31 3.95
C LYS A 227 8.81 -20.27 3.48
N TRP A 228 7.59 -20.11 3.97
CA TRP A 228 6.46 -20.94 3.52
C TRP A 228 6.03 -20.57 2.11
N GLU A 229 5.94 -19.29 1.80
CA GLU A 229 5.62 -18.81 0.44
C GLU A 229 6.69 -19.26 -0.57
N GLN A 230 7.98 -19.17 -0.21
CA GLN A 230 9.07 -19.71 -1.02
C GLN A 230 8.93 -21.22 -1.27
N ALA A 231 8.58 -21.98 -0.22
CA ALA A 231 8.36 -23.41 -0.36
C ALA A 231 7.17 -23.74 -1.27
N LEU A 232 6.08 -22.95 -1.20
CA LEU A 232 4.93 -23.10 -2.10
C LEU A 232 5.31 -22.76 -3.55
N GLN A 233 6.10 -21.72 -3.75
CA GLN A 233 6.63 -21.40 -5.08
C GLN A 233 7.50 -22.50 -5.65
N GLN A 234 8.41 -23.08 -4.85
CA GLN A 234 9.23 -24.22 -5.27
C GLN A 234 8.39 -25.46 -5.63
N ILE A 235 7.23 -25.66 -4.99
CA ILE A 235 6.29 -26.71 -5.37
C ILE A 235 5.67 -26.41 -6.74
N SER A 236 5.33 -25.15 -7.01
CA SER A 236 4.74 -24.75 -8.30
C SER A 236 5.73 -24.86 -9.48
N THR A 237 7.04 -24.78 -9.20
CA THR A 237 8.12 -24.96 -10.18
C THR A 237 8.69 -26.39 -10.21
N GLU A 238 8.07 -27.35 -9.47
CA GLU A 238 8.49 -28.75 -9.37
C GLU A 238 9.88 -28.96 -8.74
N GLU A 239 10.44 -27.94 -8.11
CA GLU A 239 11.72 -28.02 -7.37
C GLU A 239 11.56 -28.70 -6.01
N ARG A 240 10.32 -28.79 -5.49
CA ARG A 240 9.99 -29.38 -4.20
C ARG A 240 8.70 -30.18 -4.28
N THR A 241 8.64 -31.30 -3.52
CA THR A 241 7.43 -32.13 -3.46
C THR A 241 6.43 -31.59 -2.42
N PRO A 242 5.11 -31.66 -2.71
CA PRO A 242 4.08 -31.26 -1.74
C PRO A 242 4.17 -32.06 -0.42
N ASP A 243 4.51 -33.36 -0.47
CA ASP A 243 4.59 -34.21 0.72
C ASP A 243 5.66 -33.73 1.70
N ASN A 244 6.81 -33.27 1.20
CA ASN A 244 7.87 -32.72 2.05
C ASN A 244 7.38 -31.48 2.81
N PHE A 245 6.71 -30.59 2.12
CA PHE A 245 6.14 -29.38 2.72
C PHE A 245 5.06 -29.75 3.77
N LEU A 246 4.11 -30.61 3.42
CA LEU A 246 3.06 -31.07 4.33
C LEU A 246 3.61 -31.73 5.59
N ASN A 247 4.68 -32.54 5.46
CA ASN A 247 5.33 -33.15 6.61
C ASN A 247 5.98 -32.14 7.55
N GLN A 248 6.53 -31.02 7.01
CA GLN A 248 7.06 -29.94 7.83
C GLN A 248 5.94 -29.19 8.56
N ILE A 249 4.83 -28.90 7.88
CA ILE A 249 3.65 -28.28 8.51
C ILE A 249 3.10 -29.18 9.63
N LYS A 250 2.96 -30.50 9.40
CA LYS A 250 2.49 -31.43 10.43
C LYS A 250 3.40 -31.46 11.66
N LYS A 251 4.72 -31.43 11.46
CA LYS A 251 5.69 -31.35 12.58
C LYS A 251 5.56 -30.04 13.34
N PHE A 252 5.40 -28.91 12.64
CA PHE A 252 5.21 -27.61 13.25
C PHE A 252 3.92 -27.56 14.07
N VAL A 253 2.79 -28.02 13.51
CA VAL A 253 1.51 -28.09 14.21
C VAL A 253 1.57 -28.99 15.43
N ALA A 254 2.22 -30.18 15.32
CA ALA A 254 2.39 -31.10 16.44
C ALA A 254 3.18 -30.45 17.58
N LYS A 255 4.25 -29.68 17.25
CA LYS A 255 5.02 -28.92 18.23
C LYS A 255 4.15 -27.88 18.93
N LEU A 256 3.35 -27.11 18.17
CA LEU A 256 2.45 -26.08 18.75
C LEU A 256 1.44 -26.71 19.73
N ILE A 257 0.85 -27.85 19.35
CA ILE A 257 -0.12 -28.54 20.21
C ILE A 257 0.52 -29.03 21.52
N ALA A 258 1.80 -29.42 21.48
CA ALA A 258 2.52 -29.90 22.66
C ALA A 258 2.95 -28.74 23.58
N ASP A 259 3.47 -27.62 23.00
CA ASP A 259 4.16 -26.60 23.74
C ASP A 259 3.21 -25.49 24.26
N VAL A 260 2.27 -25.04 23.42
CA VAL A 260 1.41 -23.87 23.71
C VAL A 260 0.57 -24.04 24.97
N PRO A 261 -0.07 -25.18 25.29
CA PRO A 261 -0.85 -25.33 26.52
C PRO A 261 -0.02 -25.08 27.78
N THR A 262 1.23 -25.56 27.81
CA THR A 262 2.15 -25.37 28.94
C THR A 262 2.60 -23.92 29.06
N GLN A 263 2.90 -23.29 27.94
CA GLN A 263 3.30 -21.88 27.89
C GLN A 263 2.17 -20.95 28.36
N LEU A 264 0.93 -21.20 27.91
CA LEU A 264 -0.25 -20.40 28.30
C LEU A 264 -0.54 -20.52 29.82
N THR A 265 -0.44 -21.74 30.38
CA THR A 265 -0.71 -21.94 31.81
C THR A 265 0.35 -21.32 32.71
N GLY A 266 1.60 -21.20 32.24
CA GLY A 266 2.72 -20.56 32.95
C GLY A 266 2.76 -19.03 32.80
N SER A 267 2.01 -18.46 31.86
CA SER A 267 2.08 -17.03 31.56
C SER A 267 1.18 -16.18 32.46
N ALA A 268 1.78 -15.26 33.22
CA ALA A 268 1.05 -14.23 33.98
C ALA A 268 0.36 -13.19 33.08
N ALA A 269 0.71 -13.15 31.79
CA ALA A 269 0.19 -12.15 30.85
C ALA A 269 -1.23 -12.44 30.33
N ILE A 270 -1.77 -13.63 30.62
CA ILE A 270 -3.07 -14.11 30.14
C ILE A 270 -4.07 -14.27 31.31
N LYS A 271 -3.58 -14.17 32.55
CA LYS A 271 -4.42 -14.05 33.73
C LYS A 271 -4.88 -12.61 33.90
#